data_3a5887f990eb70833afd66804cf31bdc
#
_entry.id   3a5887f990eb70833afd66804cf31bdc
#
_cell.length_a   1.000
_cell.length_b   1.000
_cell.length_c   1.000
_cell.angle_alpha   90.00
_cell.angle_beta   90.00
_cell.angle_gamma   90.00
#
_symmetry.space_group_name_H-M   'P 1'
#
loop_
_entity.id
_entity.type
_entity.pdbx_description
1 polymer ?
#
loop_
_entity_poly.entity_id
_entity_poly.type
_entity_poly.pdbx_seq_one_letter_code
_entity_poly.pdbx_strand_id
1 'polypeptide(L)'
;MSTLSDLVTAHGSSTEADVEWLHLLVSDCQLLADLAFADIVLWVPTHDGTFVAVAHSRPSSSATLFYRDFVGQTIKPEWRKQVTDAFESAKIVDTAAPDWYEETPTRVRAVPVLRRLSASEQTTTERPIAVITRHTNLSEARTPSRQELTFNECANDLFAMISAGDFPDLGAPTGPRRGAPRASDGLIRLDVDGIVTFASPNGL
;
A
#
# COMPACT_ATOMS: atom_id res chain seq x y z
N MET A 1 -0.99 -9.36 20.89
CA MET A 1 -0.68 -8.57 19.67
C MET A 1 -1.71 -7.47 19.59
N SER A 2 -1.29 -6.22 19.54
CA SER A 2 -2.22 -5.09 19.32
C SER A 2 -2.81 -5.20 17.93
N THR A 3 -4.13 -5.01 17.82
CA THR A 3 -4.82 -4.97 16.53
C THR A 3 -4.56 -3.64 15.83
N LEU A 4 -4.89 -3.53 14.53
CA LEU A 4 -4.84 -2.26 13.80
C LEU A 4 -5.64 -1.19 14.55
N SER A 5 -6.87 -1.51 14.97
CA SER A 5 -7.74 -0.59 15.73
C SER A 5 -7.09 -0.14 17.03
N ASP A 6 -6.45 -1.03 17.79
CA ASP A 6 -5.76 -0.67 19.04
C ASP A 6 -4.64 0.34 18.80
N LEU A 7 -3.82 0.10 17.74
CA LEU A 7 -2.70 0.99 17.40
C LEU A 7 -3.18 2.34 16.89
N VAL A 8 -4.20 2.37 16.02
CA VAL A 8 -4.77 3.63 15.51
C VAL A 8 -5.41 4.43 16.64
N THR A 9 -6.17 3.79 17.54
CA THR A 9 -6.82 4.46 18.68
C THR A 9 -5.79 4.95 19.72
N ALA A 10 -4.73 4.19 19.96
CA ALA A 10 -3.71 4.54 20.95
C ALA A 10 -2.81 5.70 20.50
N HIS A 11 -2.57 5.85 19.21
CA HIS A 11 -1.56 6.78 18.67
C HIS A 11 -2.14 7.90 17.79
N GLY A 12 -3.32 7.71 17.19
CA GLY A 12 -3.87 8.62 16.20
C GLY A 12 -5.15 9.32 16.60
N SER A 13 -5.50 10.37 15.83
CA SER A 13 -6.78 11.10 15.91
C SER A 13 -7.78 10.64 14.83
N SER A 14 -7.66 9.39 14.37
CA SER A 14 -8.50 8.84 13.31
C SER A 14 -9.93 8.62 13.79
N THR A 15 -10.90 8.89 12.91
CA THR A 15 -12.31 8.59 13.15
C THR A 15 -12.59 7.10 12.99
N GLU A 16 -13.75 6.63 13.46
CA GLU A 16 -14.19 5.24 13.26
C GLU A 16 -14.24 4.87 11.76
N ALA A 17 -14.72 5.78 10.92
CA ALA A 17 -14.76 5.58 9.48
C ALA A 17 -13.36 5.50 8.84
N ASP A 18 -12.37 6.20 9.39
CA ASP A 18 -10.97 6.06 8.94
C ASP A 18 -10.42 4.68 9.31
N VAL A 19 -10.72 4.19 10.52
CA VAL A 19 -10.32 2.85 10.97
C VAL A 19 -10.94 1.77 10.08
N GLU A 20 -12.23 1.88 9.75
CA GLU A 20 -12.90 0.95 8.84
C GLU A 20 -12.26 0.95 7.45
N TRP A 21 -11.97 2.13 6.89
CA TRP A 21 -11.28 2.26 5.61
C TRP A 21 -9.90 1.61 5.63
N LEU A 22 -9.13 1.83 6.69
CA LEU A 22 -7.82 1.22 6.85
C LEU A 22 -7.90 -0.32 7.00
N HIS A 23 -8.94 -0.86 7.65
CA HIS A 23 -9.17 -2.31 7.69
C HIS A 23 -9.43 -2.89 6.30
N LEU A 24 -10.27 -2.23 5.48
CA LEU A 24 -10.51 -2.65 4.09
C LEU A 24 -9.20 -2.62 3.29
N LEU A 25 -8.45 -1.53 3.40
CA LEU A 25 -7.17 -1.37 2.70
C LEU A 25 -6.15 -2.45 3.09
N VAL A 26 -6.01 -2.73 4.39
CA VAL A 26 -5.07 -3.72 4.90
C VAL A 26 -5.42 -5.14 4.43
N SER A 27 -6.71 -5.43 4.23
CA SER A 27 -7.14 -6.73 3.70
C SER A 27 -6.59 -7.02 2.28
N ASP A 28 -6.27 -5.97 1.52
CA ASP A 28 -5.75 -6.05 0.16
C ASP A 28 -4.23 -5.73 0.07
N CYS A 29 -3.58 -5.35 1.18
CA CYS A 29 -2.15 -5.02 1.19
C CYS A 29 -1.23 -6.17 0.76
N GLN A 30 -1.66 -7.43 0.95
CA GLN A 30 -0.90 -8.58 0.47
C GLN A 30 -0.87 -8.64 -1.06
N LEU A 31 -2.02 -8.36 -1.71
CA LEU A 31 -2.08 -8.25 -3.18
C LEU A 31 -1.17 -7.12 -3.68
N LEU A 32 -1.20 -5.94 -3.02
CA LEU A 32 -0.31 -4.83 -3.36
C LEU A 32 1.15 -5.20 -3.25
N ALA A 33 1.56 -5.89 -2.17
CA ALA A 33 2.94 -6.34 -1.98
C ALA A 33 3.37 -7.31 -3.07
N ASP A 34 2.51 -8.29 -3.39
CA ASP A 34 2.79 -9.30 -4.42
C ASP A 34 2.91 -8.70 -5.82
N LEU A 35 2.00 -7.79 -6.21
CA LEU A 35 2.02 -7.11 -7.51
C LEU A 35 3.18 -6.12 -7.62
N ALA A 36 3.54 -5.47 -6.51
CA ALA A 36 4.63 -4.51 -6.47
C ALA A 36 6.02 -5.14 -6.34
N PHE A 37 6.12 -6.45 -6.05
CA PHE A 37 7.38 -7.14 -5.71
C PHE A 37 8.15 -6.38 -4.63
N ALA A 38 7.46 -5.91 -3.60
CA ALA A 38 8.01 -4.98 -2.62
C ALA A 38 7.33 -5.12 -1.26
N ASP A 39 8.06 -4.81 -0.20
CA ASP A 39 7.48 -4.69 1.12
C ASP A 39 6.61 -3.43 1.21
N ILE A 40 5.44 -3.57 1.82
CA ILE A 40 4.44 -2.51 1.99
C ILE A 40 4.24 -2.27 3.48
N VAL A 41 4.44 -1.04 3.93
CA VAL A 41 4.19 -0.63 5.31
C VAL A 41 3.15 0.49 5.33
N LEU A 42 2.13 0.35 6.19
CA LEU A 42 1.11 1.37 6.41
C LEU A 42 1.42 2.16 7.67
N TRP A 43 1.54 3.46 7.52
CA TRP A 43 1.87 4.42 8.56
C TRP A 43 0.68 5.30 8.89
N VAL A 44 0.33 5.43 10.17
CA VAL A 44 -0.66 6.42 10.62
C VAL A 44 0.02 7.54 11.40
N PRO A 45 -0.46 8.79 11.26
CA PRO A 45 0.09 9.91 12.00
C PRO A 45 -0.24 9.75 13.49
N THR A 46 0.69 10.17 14.35
CA THR A 46 0.55 10.15 15.79
C THR A 46 0.33 11.56 16.35
N HIS A 47 -0.19 11.67 17.57
CA HIS A 47 -0.46 12.96 18.21
C HIS A 47 0.79 13.84 18.40
N ASP A 48 1.97 13.24 18.47
CA ASP A 48 3.26 13.93 18.61
C ASP A 48 3.89 14.34 17.27
N GLY A 49 3.16 14.21 16.17
CA GLY A 49 3.59 14.62 14.81
C GLY A 49 4.62 13.68 14.17
N THR A 50 4.66 12.42 14.59
CA THR A 50 5.41 11.35 13.93
C THR A 50 4.47 10.33 13.30
N PHE A 51 4.95 9.13 12.96
CA PHE A 51 4.15 8.06 12.37
C PHE A 51 4.45 6.73 13.05
N VAL A 52 3.43 5.89 13.18
CA VAL A 52 3.53 4.51 13.67
C VAL A 52 3.06 3.53 12.59
N ALA A 53 3.77 2.42 12.44
CA ALA A 53 3.37 1.36 11.52
C ALA A 53 2.19 0.57 12.10
N VAL A 54 1.10 0.44 11.34
CA VAL A 54 -0.10 -0.31 11.76
C VAL A 54 -0.32 -1.59 10.95
N ALA A 55 0.34 -1.70 9.79
CA ALA A 55 0.38 -2.93 9.01
C ALA A 55 1.70 -3.04 8.25
N HIS A 56 2.12 -4.28 8.00
CA HIS A 56 3.28 -4.62 7.19
C HIS A 56 2.97 -5.88 6.39
N SER A 57 3.02 -5.77 5.06
CA SER A 57 2.84 -6.89 4.12
C SER A 57 4.12 -7.13 3.34
N ARG A 58 4.56 -8.39 3.33
CA ARG A 58 5.76 -8.84 2.61
C ARG A 58 5.35 -9.50 1.30
N PRO A 59 6.09 -9.28 0.20
CA PRO A 59 5.78 -9.95 -1.05
C PRO A 59 5.99 -11.47 -0.91
N SER A 60 5.05 -12.26 -1.46
CA SER A 60 5.25 -13.70 -1.66
C SER A 60 5.84 -14.00 -3.04
N SER A 61 5.87 -13.02 -3.93
CA SER A 61 6.33 -13.08 -5.32
C SER A 61 7.81 -12.75 -5.50
N SER A 62 8.49 -12.22 -4.46
CA SER A 62 9.91 -11.85 -4.47
C SER A 62 10.52 -11.94 -3.08
N ALA A 63 11.85 -11.73 -2.98
CA ALA A 63 12.52 -11.65 -1.69
C ALA A 63 12.05 -10.41 -0.91
N THR A 64 11.73 -10.60 0.37
CA THR A 64 11.45 -9.50 1.29
C THR A 64 12.74 -8.71 1.59
N LEU A 65 12.61 -7.41 1.73
CA LEU A 65 13.68 -6.53 2.20
C LEU A 65 13.76 -6.57 3.74
N PHE A 66 12.61 -6.75 4.40
CA PHE A 66 12.50 -6.63 5.85
C PHE A 66 12.24 -7.97 6.53
N TYR A 67 13.22 -8.46 7.26
CA TYR A 67 13.11 -9.70 8.05
C TYR A 67 12.37 -9.48 9.37
N ARG A 68 12.32 -8.23 9.89
CA ARG A 68 11.62 -7.87 11.12
C ARG A 68 10.31 -7.17 10.79
N ASP A 69 9.33 -7.33 11.66
CA ASP A 69 8.05 -6.63 11.54
C ASP A 69 8.17 -5.18 12.05
N PHE A 70 7.48 -4.27 11.36
CA PHE A 70 7.40 -2.86 11.75
C PHE A 70 6.15 -2.51 12.55
N VAL A 71 5.15 -3.38 12.61
CA VAL A 71 3.88 -3.09 13.30
C VAL A 71 4.12 -2.67 14.75
N GLY A 72 3.58 -1.52 15.12
CA GLY A 72 3.76 -0.88 16.43
C GLY A 72 5.07 -0.10 16.59
N GLN A 73 5.94 -0.05 15.58
CA GLN A 73 7.18 0.73 15.63
C GLN A 73 6.98 2.14 15.06
N THR A 74 7.64 3.10 15.69
CA THR A 74 7.74 4.46 15.16
C THR A 74 8.60 4.48 13.91
N ILE A 75 8.25 5.35 12.96
CA ILE A 75 8.96 5.51 11.69
C ILE A 75 10.44 5.84 11.90
N LYS A 76 11.30 5.23 11.10
CA LYS A 76 12.73 5.53 11.09
C LYS A 76 13.00 6.93 10.53
N PRO A 77 14.04 7.63 11.05
CA PRO A 77 14.39 8.98 10.60
C PRO A 77 14.60 9.09 9.08
N GLU A 78 15.15 8.06 8.46
CA GLU A 78 15.47 8.00 7.03
C GLU A 78 14.23 8.13 6.14
N TRP A 79 13.08 7.59 6.59
CA TRP A 79 11.83 7.60 5.81
C TRP A 79 10.87 8.72 6.23
N ARG A 80 11.12 9.32 7.41
CA ARG A 80 10.20 10.28 8.02
C ARG A 80 9.90 11.46 7.11
N LYS A 81 10.94 12.04 6.51
CA LYS A 81 10.77 13.20 5.62
C LYS A 81 9.86 12.88 4.46
N GLN A 82 10.09 11.78 3.77
CA GLN A 82 9.32 11.37 2.59
C GLN A 82 7.84 11.07 2.94
N VAL A 83 7.61 10.40 4.07
CA VAL A 83 6.25 10.11 4.56
C VAL A 83 5.54 11.40 4.96
N THR A 84 6.23 12.33 5.62
CA THR A 84 5.68 13.65 5.96
C THR A 84 5.34 14.44 4.70
N ASP A 85 6.25 14.52 3.73
CA ASP A 85 6.03 15.22 2.46
C ASP A 85 4.79 14.66 1.72
N ALA A 86 4.62 13.34 1.69
CA ALA A 86 3.44 12.70 1.07
C ALA A 86 2.16 12.98 1.86
N PHE A 87 2.21 12.96 3.18
CA PHE A 87 1.07 13.23 4.06
C PHE A 87 0.60 14.69 3.95
N GLU A 88 1.53 15.64 3.95
CA GLU A 88 1.20 17.08 3.90
C GLU A 88 0.77 17.54 2.51
N SER A 89 1.42 17.02 1.44
CA SER A 89 1.10 17.41 0.07
C SER A 89 -0.09 16.66 -0.53
N ALA A 90 -0.53 15.56 0.09
CA ALA A 90 -1.49 14.61 -0.48
C ALA A 90 -1.09 14.12 -1.89
N LYS A 91 0.23 13.99 -2.15
CA LYS A 91 0.77 13.51 -3.43
C LYS A 91 1.72 12.35 -3.19
N ILE A 92 1.82 11.48 -4.20
CA ILE A 92 2.83 10.41 -4.22
C ILE A 92 4.21 11.04 -4.28
N VAL A 93 5.11 10.59 -3.38
CA VAL A 93 6.50 11.04 -3.30
C VAL A 93 7.44 9.86 -3.52
N ASP A 94 8.28 9.96 -4.54
CA ASP A 94 9.34 8.99 -4.84
C ASP A 94 10.70 9.50 -4.32
N THR A 95 11.57 8.57 -3.88
CA THR A 95 12.98 8.93 -3.66
C THR A 95 13.65 9.28 -4.98
N ALA A 96 14.34 10.42 -5.03
CA ALA A 96 15.02 10.89 -6.23
C ALA A 96 16.21 9.99 -6.64
N ALA A 97 16.84 9.34 -5.66
CA ALA A 97 17.96 8.41 -5.86
C ALA A 97 17.72 7.15 -5.01
N PRO A 98 18.29 6.00 -5.38
CA PRO A 98 18.27 4.83 -4.52
C PRO A 98 18.85 5.17 -3.13
N ASP A 99 18.17 4.69 -2.11
CA ASP A 99 18.61 4.74 -0.72
C ASP A 99 19.18 3.38 -0.31
N TRP A 100 19.74 3.28 0.88
CA TRP A 100 20.29 2.04 1.38
C TRP A 100 19.56 1.60 2.65
N TYR A 101 19.06 0.38 2.62
CA TYR A 101 18.60 -0.29 3.82
C TYR A 101 19.62 -1.38 4.18
N GLU A 102 20.37 -1.15 5.26
CA GLU A 102 21.55 -1.97 5.59
C GLU A 102 22.53 -1.99 4.39
N GLU A 103 22.76 -3.16 3.79
CA GLU A 103 23.67 -3.32 2.63
C GLU A 103 22.90 -3.42 1.30
N THR A 104 21.57 -3.21 1.31
CA THR A 104 20.70 -3.39 0.14
C THR A 104 20.28 -2.05 -0.45
N PRO A 105 20.56 -1.81 -1.76
CA PRO A 105 20.04 -0.62 -2.43
C PRO A 105 18.51 -0.73 -2.55
N THR A 106 17.82 0.34 -2.18
CA THR A 106 16.35 0.36 -2.11
C THR A 106 15.79 1.60 -2.78
N ARG A 107 14.55 1.49 -3.22
CA ARG A 107 13.74 2.63 -3.62
C ARG A 107 12.48 2.65 -2.77
N VAL A 108 12.19 3.84 -2.22
CA VAL A 108 10.99 4.06 -1.42
C VAL A 108 10.04 4.96 -2.20
N ARG A 109 8.76 4.55 -2.26
CA ARG A 109 7.64 5.37 -2.72
C ARG A 109 6.69 5.56 -1.56
N ALA A 110 6.34 6.81 -1.23
CA ALA A 110 5.33 7.14 -0.25
C ALA A 110 4.03 7.55 -0.94
N VAL A 111 2.94 6.86 -0.61
CA VAL A 111 1.61 7.01 -1.22
C VAL A 111 0.65 7.49 -0.13
N PRO A 112 0.09 8.70 -0.22
CA PRO A 112 -0.91 9.16 0.73
C PRO A 112 -2.19 8.34 0.58
N VAL A 113 -2.84 8.04 1.70
CA VAL A 113 -4.12 7.34 1.73
C VAL A 113 -5.23 8.35 1.96
N LEU A 114 -6.02 8.64 0.92
CA LEU A 114 -7.25 9.39 1.03
C LEU A 114 -8.43 8.43 1.24
N ARG A 115 -9.40 8.84 2.05
CA ARG A 115 -10.62 8.08 2.25
C ARG A 115 -11.78 8.73 1.51
N ARG A 116 -12.55 7.93 0.76
CA ARG A 116 -13.82 8.36 0.17
C ARG A 116 -14.85 8.60 1.26
N LEU A 117 -15.56 9.72 1.21
CA LEU A 117 -16.56 10.11 2.22
C LEU A 117 -17.90 9.41 2.02
N SER A 118 -18.24 9.08 0.76
CA SER A 118 -19.50 8.43 0.39
C SER A 118 -19.30 7.48 -0.78
N ALA A 119 -20.02 6.36 -0.81
CA ALA A 119 -20.02 5.44 -1.94
C ALA A 119 -20.63 6.04 -3.22
N SER A 120 -21.53 7.04 -3.07
CA SER A 120 -22.25 7.68 -4.20
C SER A 120 -21.57 8.91 -4.76
N GLU A 121 -20.60 9.50 -4.04
CA GLU A 121 -19.92 10.73 -4.44
C GLU A 121 -18.42 10.51 -4.53
N GLN A 122 -17.76 11.19 -5.48
CA GLN A 122 -16.29 11.20 -5.59
C GLN A 122 -15.63 12.22 -4.66
N THR A 123 -16.17 12.37 -3.44
CA THR A 123 -15.61 13.26 -2.44
C THR A 123 -14.72 12.46 -1.47
N THR A 124 -13.56 13.01 -1.15
CA THR A 124 -12.58 12.41 -0.25
C THR A 124 -12.31 13.27 0.96
N THR A 125 -11.58 12.74 1.93
CA THR A 125 -11.03 13.53 3.03
C THR A 125 -10.12 14.63 2.48
N GLU A 126 -10.13 15.82 3.11
CA GLU A 126 -9.25 16.93 2.72
C GLU A 126 -7.77 16.62 2.93
N ARG A 127 -7.47 15.76 3.89
CA ARG A 127 -6.11 15.32 4.24
C ARG A 127 -6.02 13.80 4.20
N PRO A 128 -4.83 13.27 3.91
CA PRO A 128 -4.59 11.84 4.04
C PRO A 128 -4.85 11.36 5.47
N ILE A 129 -5.40 10.15 5.61
CA ILE A 129 -5.61 9.49 6.90
C ILE A 129 -4.41 8.63 7.31
N ALA A 130 -3.57 8.26 6.33
CA ALA A 130 -2.39 7.43 6.49
C ALA A 130 -1.44 7.62 5.29
N VAL A 131 -0.28 6.98 5.34
CA VAL A 131 0.64 6.87 4.20
C VAL A 131 1.09 5.41 4.04
N ILE A 132 1.06 4.89 2.82
CA ILE A 132 1.70 3.63 2.48
C ILE A 132 3.11 3.91 2.00
N THR A 133 4.10 3.14 2.48
CA THR A 133 5.42 3.10 1.84
C THR A 133 5.62 1.77 1.13
N ARG A 134 6.04 1.84 -0.14
CA ARG A 134 6.52 0.73 -0.93
C ARG A 134 8.04 0.73 -0.89
N HIS A 135 8.65 -0.36 -0.42
CA HIS A 135 10.09 -0.54 -0.34
C HIS A 135 10.54 -1.60 -1.35
N THR A 136 11.15 -1.14 -2.43
CA THR A 136 11.60 -2.03 -3.52
C THR A 136 13.08 -2.36 -3.35
N ASN A 137 13.40 -3.65 -3.32
CA ASN A 137 14.78 -4.14 -3.35
C ASN A 137 15.36 -3.97 -4.77
N LEU A 138 16.51 -3.28 -4.89
CA LEU A 138 17.19 -3.04 -6.16
C LEU A 138 18.46 -3.89 -6.34
N SER A 139 18.74 -4.85 -5.45
CA SER A 139 19.94 -5.67 -5.52
C SER A 139 19.96 -6.64 -6.70
N GLU A 140 18.79 -7.02 -7.23
CA GLU A 140 18.69 -7.92 -8.36
C GLU A 140 18.69 -7.15 -9.68
N ALA A 141 19.85 -7.07 -10.33
CA ALA A 141 20.02 -6.47 -11.66
C ALA A 141 19.64 -7.45 -12.77
N ARG A 142 18.36 -7.82 -12.88
CA ARG A 142 17.85 -8.64 -14.01
C ARG A 142 16.78 -7.88 -14.79
N THR A 143 16.64 -8.20 -16.06
CA THR A 143 15.54 -7.67 -16.87
C THR A 143 14.23 -8.29 -16.39
N PRO A 144 13.23 -7.51 -15.99
CA PRO A 144 11.94 -8.03 -15.57
C PRO A 144 11.22 -8.70 -16.72
N SER A 145 10.50 -9.78 -16.44
CA SER A 145 9.62 -10.45 -17.39
C SER A 145 8.42 -9.56 -17.77
N ARG A 146 7.74 -9.88 -18.88
CA ARG A 146 6.51 -9.17 -19.27
C ARG A 146 5.43 -9.22 -18.17
N GLN A 147 5.30 -10.36 -17.49
CA GLN A 147 4.36 -10.52 -16.38
C GLN A 147 4.71 -9.58 -15.20
N GLU A 148 5.97 -9.51 -14.82
CA GLU A 148 6.42 -8.61 -13.75
C GLU A 148 6.19 -7.13 -14.10
N LEU A 149 6.41 -6.75 -15.35
CA LEU A 149 6.11 -5.40 -15.83
C LEU A 149 4.61 -5.09 -15.68
N THR A 150 3.74 -6.00 -16.16
CA THR A 150 2.28 -5.81 -16.05
C THR A 150 1.82 -5.80 -14.59
N PHE A 151 2.36 -6.66 -13.73
CA PHE A 151 2.04 -6.65 -12.30
C PHE A 151 2.43 -5.32 -11.64
N ASN A 152 3.63 -4.80 -11.94
CA ASN A 152 4.07 -3.49 -11.46
C ASN A 152 3.18 -2.34 -11.97
N GLU A 153 2.71 -2.40 -13.23
CA GLU A 153 1.73 -1.44 -13.76
C GLU A 153 0.43 -1.50 -12.96
N CYS A 154 -0.13 -2.69 -12.74
CA CYS A 154 -1.34 -2.86 -11.92
C CYS A 154 -1.14 -2.33 -10.48
N ALA A 155 0.02 -2.59 -9.86
CA ALA A 155 0.33 -2.03 -8.55
C ALA A 155 0.37 -0.50 -8.57
N ASN A 156 0.96 0.11 -9.60
CA ASN A 156 1.01 1.57 -9.74
C ASN A 156 -0.39 2.17 -9.93
N ASP A 157 -1.26 1.52 -10.71
CA ASP A 157 -2.66 1.93 -10.89
C ASP A 157 -3.40 1.89 -9.54
N LEU A 158 -3.25 0.80 -8.76
CA LEU A 158 -3.85 0.70 -7.41
C LEU A 158 -3.30 1.75 -6.44
N PHE A 159 -2.00 2.06 -6.46
CA PHE A 159 -1.44 3.15 -5.65
C PHE A 159 -2.00 4.52 -6.06
N ALA A 160 -2.22 4.76 -7.35
CA ALA A 160 -2.88 5.98 -7.81
C ALA A 160 -4.33 6.05 -7.31
N MET A 161 -5.08 4.95 -7.37
CA MET A 161 -6.44 4.85 -6.83
C MET A 161 -6.48 5.09 -5.31
N ILE A 162 -5.52 4.54 -4.54
CA ILE A 162 -5.41 4.78 -3.10
C ILE A 162 -5.21 6.28 -2.82
N SER A 163 -4.31 6.93 -3.57
CA SER A 163 -4.05 8.36 -3.40
C SER A 163 -5.19 9.26 -3.88
N ALA A 164 -6.11 8.73 -4.68
CA ALA A 164 -7.33 9.41 -5.11
C ALA A 164 -8.55 9.09 -4.23
N GLY A 165 -8.45 8.14 -3.27
CA GLY A 165 -9.57 7.65 -2.48
C GLY A 165 -10.52 6.72 -3.26
N ASP A 166 -10.07 6.15 -4.39
CA ASP A 166 -10.84 5.23 -5.24
C ASP A 166 -10.64 3.76 -4.87
N PHE A 167 -9.70 3.47 -3.98
CA PHE A 167 -9.42 2.15 -3.46
C PHE A 167 -9.12 2.21 -1.95
N PRO A 168 -9.65 1.28 -1.13
CA PRO A 168 -10.51 0.13 -1.47
C PRO A 168 -11.93 0.54 -1.90
N ASP A 169 -12.63 -0.38 -2.59
CA ASP A 169 -14.02 -0.14 -3.00
C ASP A 169 -14.99 -0.42 -1.85
N LEU A 170 -15.76 0.61 -1.45
CA LEU A 170 -16.82 0.48 -0.44
C LEU A 170 -18.01 -0.36 -0.90
N GLY A 171 -18.23 -0.48 -2.21
CA GLY A 171 -19.29 -1.29 -2.81
C GLY A 171 -18.91 -2.76 -2.98
N ALA A 172 -17.68 -3.15 -2.68
CA ALA A 172 -17.26 -4.54 -2.79
C ALA A 172 -18.07 -5.42 -1.84
N PRO A 173 -18.56 -6.59 -2.31
CA PRO A 173 -19.38 -7.46 -1.48
C PRO A 173 -18.60 -7.91 -0.23
N THR A 174 -19.11 -7.54 0.94
CA THR A 174 -18.58 -7.90 2.26
C THR A 174 -18.99 -9.34 2.60
N GLY A 175 -18.53 -10.30 1.81
CA GLY A 175 -18.68 -11.72 2.15
C GLY A 175 -17.46 -12.22 2.93
N PRO A 176 -17.56 -13.39 3.60
CA PRO A 176 -16.40 -14.00 4.22
C PRO A 176 -15.37 -14.31 3.13
N ARG A 177 -14.37 -13.44 2.98
CA ARG A 177 -13.24 -13.67 2.07
C ARG A 177 -12.46 -14.86 2.63
N ARG A 178 -12.30 -15.90 1.83
CA ARG A 178 -11.43 -17.03 2.17
C ARG A 178 -9.96 -16.63 1.93
N GLY A 179 -9.43 -15.82 2.84
CA GLY A 179 -8.06 -15.29 2.77
C GLY A 179 -7.98 -13.93 2.04
N ALA A 180 -6.83 -13.27 2.18
CA ALA A 180 -6.52 -12.06 1.41
C ALA A 180 -6.23 -12.43 -0.05
N PRO A 181 -6.64 -11.61 -1.04
CA PRO A 181 -6.32 -11.85 -2.45
C PRO A 181 -4.80 -11.80 -2.65
N ARG A 182 -4.30 -12.65 -3.55
CA ARG A 182 -2.87 -12.75 -3.91
C ARG A 182 -2.71 -12.70 -5.41
N ALA A 183 -1.59 -12.19 -5.87
CA ALA A 183 -1.27 -12.19 -7.30
C ALA A 183 -1.18 -13.62 -7.88
N SER A 184 -0.86 -14.63 -7.05
CA SER A 184 -0.83 -16.05 -7.42
C SER A 184 -2.19 -16.67 -7.67
N ASP A 185 -3.29 -16.06 -7.20
CA ASP A 185 -4.65 -16.59 -7.41
C ASP A 185 -5.12 -16.41 -8.85
N GLY A 186 -4.47 -15.51 -9.58
CA GLY A 186 -4.72 -15.16 -10.97
C GLY A 186 -5.09 -13.68 -11.11
N LEU A 187 -4.58 -13.06 -12.17
CA LEU A 187 -4.83 -11.67 -12.51
C LEU A 187 -5.36 -11.58 -13.94
N ILE A 188 -6.49 -10.88 -14.09
CA ILE A 188 -7.02 -10.47 -15.39
C ILE A 188 -7.10 -8.94 -15.39
N ARG A 189 -6.52 -8.31 -16.41
CA ARG A 189 -6.62 -6.87 -16.65
C ARG A 189 -7.57 -6.62 -17.81
N LEU A 190 -8.50 -5.72 -17.59
CA LEU A 190 -9.47 -5.28 -18.59
C LEU A 190 -9.18 -3.82 -18.96
N ASP A 191 -9.56 -3.43 -20.16
CA ASP A 191 -9.66 -2.02 -20.54
C ASP A 191 -11.02 -1.44 -20.11
N VAL A 192 -11.25 -0.17 -20.47
CA VAL A 192 -12.49 0.55 -20.14
C VAL A 192 -13.74 -0.02 -20.82
N ASP A 193 -13.55 -0.79 -21.90
CA ASP A 193 -14.62 -1.45 -22.65
C ASP A 193 -14.86 -2.89 -22.15
N GLY A 194 -14.11 -3.32 -21.12
CA GLY A 194 -14.21 -4.67 -20.55
C GLY A 194 -13.46 -5.74 -21.34
N ILE A 195 -12.59 -5.34 -22.29
CA ILE A 195 -11.79 -6.28 -23.08
C ILE A 195 -10.55 -6.70 -22.32
N VAL A 196 -10.28 -8.00 -22.29
CA VAL A 196 -9.09 -8.55 -21.63
C VAL A 196 -7.83 -8.09 -22.35
N THR A 197 -6.99 -7.30 -21.66
CA THR A 197 -5.69 -6.83 -22.16
C THR A 197 -4.52 -7.68 -21.66
N PHE A 198 -4.72 -8.34 -20.53
CA PHE A 198 -3.76 -9.28 -19.96
C PHE A 198 -4.49 -10.31 -19.09
N ALA A 199 -4.00 -11.54 -19.11
CA ALA A 199 -4.34 -12.58 -18.14
C ALA A 199 -3.08 -13.31 -17.71
N SER A 200 -2.91 -13.53 -16.39
CA SER A 200 -1.84 -14.39 -15.89
C SER A 200 -2.18 -15.86 -16.16
N PRO A 201 -1.19 -16.78 -16.15
CA PRO A 201 -1.45 -18.21 -16.37
C PRO A 201 -2.52 -18.82 -15.47
N ASN A 202 -2.65 -18.32 -14.23
CA ASN A 202 -3.64 -18.79 -13.26
C ASN A 202 -4.98 -18.00 -13.36
N GLY A 203 -5.05 -16.99 -14.22
CA GLY A 203 -6.26 -16.20 -14.47
C GLY A 203 -7.08 -16.67 -15.69
N LEU A 204 -6.62 -17.76 -16.34
CA LEU A 204 -7.28 -18.39 -17.48
C LEU A 204 -8.05 -19.67 -17.01
#